data_b93464b436cef453ef3c7541d6db9a1c
#
_entry.id   b93464b436cef453ef3c7541d6db9a1c
#
_cell.length_a   1.000
_cell.length_b   1.000
_cell.length_c   1.000
_cell.angle_alpha   90.00
_cell.angle_beta   90.00
_cell.angle_gamma   90.00
#
_symmetry.space_group_name_H-M   'P 1'
#
loop_
_entity.id
_entity.type
_entity.pdbx_description
1 polymer ?
#
loop_
_entity_poly.entity_id
_entity_poly.type
_entity_poly.pdbx_seq_one_letter_code
_entity_poly.pdbx_strand_id
1 'polypeptide(L)'
;WSNGEEVTANDFVYSWNRAADEKTAADYAYLFDIIARNYDGSLAVEATDAYTLKITLTNPCPYFNDLMAFPTYFPVYQKDVEKADPDGKNPGKWCQEAGFVSNGAYTLKSWKHNESMVYVKNPKYYDADNVTMDEIHIMLSADDTATYAAYNSGDLDFVDTVPNDEISTLNGKNSDFHIIPNLGTYYVGFNVNDPIFDGKTVEQAASMRKAMNLLIDREFIVENVGQTVQIAADSFVPAGMSDGNGGVFKTDDISYYDADKTGADQVEEAKKLLESAGYTFTDNG
;
A
#
# COMPACT_ATOMS: atom_id res chain seq x y z
N TRP A 1 -4.08 16.37 -21.17
CA TRP A 1 -5.27 16.06 -20.41
C TRP A 1 -6.37 15.48 -21.33
N SER A 2 -7.31 14.72 -20.73
CA SER A 2 -8.42 14.10 -21.49
C SER A 2 -9.34 15.11 -22.18
N ASN A 3 -9.37 16.35 -21.72
CA ASN A 3 -10.09 17.46 -22.38
C ASN A 3 -9.33 18.09 -23.55
N GLY A 4 -8.09 17.66 -23.81
CA GLY A 4 -7.23 18.16 -24.88
C GLY A 4 -6.35 19.35 -24.51
N GLU A 5 -6.39 19.84 -23.26
CA GLU A 5 -5.38 20.79 -22.77
C GLU A 5 -4.04 20.08 -22.58
N GLU A 6 -2.93 20.81 -22.67
CA GLU A 6 -1.59 20.25 -22.46
C GLU A 6 -1.33 19.98 -20.99
N VAL A 7 -0.60 18.90 -20.69
CA VAL A 7 -0.01 18.65 -19.38
C VAL A 7 1.32 19.40 -19.33
N THR A 8 1.50 20.24 -18.32
CA THR A 8 2.67 21.09 -18.19
C THR A 8 3.38 20.91 -16.85
N ALA A 9 4.58 21.46 -16.71
CA ALA A 9 5.32 21.47 -15.45
C ALA A 9 4.54 22.19 -14.32
N ASN A 10 3.68 23.16 -14.64
CA ASN A 10 2.84 23.83 -13.66
C ASN A 10 1.79 22.90 -13.04
N ASP A 11 1.30 21.90 -13.76
CA ASP A 11 0.36 20.91 -13.20
C ASP A 11 1.03 20.11 -12.07
N PHE A 12 2.30 19.79 -12.20
CA PHE A 12 3.10 19.13 -11.15
C PHE A 12 3.39 20.07 -9.98
N VAL A 13 3.78 21.32 -10.23
CA VAL A 13 3.98 22.31 -9.16
C VAL A 13 2.73 22.48 -8.32
N TYR A 14 1.56 22.61 -8.96
CA TYR A 14 0.28 22.68 -8.28
C TYR A 14 -0.02 21.41 -7.48
N SER A 15 0.04 20.25 -8.13
CA SER A 15 -0.37 18.97 -7.56
C SER A 15 0.48 18.56 -6.36
N TRP A 16 1.79 18.74 -6.44
CA TRP A 16 2.71 18.36 -5.37
C TRP A 16 2.58 19.29 -4.16
N ASN A 17 2.49 20.61 -4.39
CA ASN A 17 2.25 21.55 -3.29
C ASN A 17 0.90 21.26 -2.61
N ARG A 18 -0.14 20.95 -3.40
CA ARG A 18 -1.45 20.57 -2.87
C ARG A 18 -1.37 19.28 -2.04
N ALA A 19 -0.71 18.23 -2.54
CA ALA A 19 -0.60 16.96 -1.82
C ALA A 19 0.27 17.08 -0.55
N ALA A 20 1.24 17.99 -0.53
CA ALA A 20 2.10 18.26 0.62
C ALA A 20 1.50 19.26 1.63
N ASP A 21 0.37 19.90 1.30
CA ASP A 21 -0.34 20.84 2.21
C ASP A 21 -1.11 20.03 3.25
N GLU A 22 -0.92 20.36 4.53
CA GLU A 22 -1.63 19.74 5.66
C GLU A 22 -3.16 19.80 5.52
N LYS A 23 -3.69 20.84 4.86
CA LYS A 23 -5.14 20.98 4.60
C LYS A 23 -5.68 19.90 3.65
N THR A 24 -4.86 19.36 2.78
CA THR A 24 -5.24 18.25 1.91
C THR A 24 -5.33 16.93 2.68
N ALA A 25 -4.60 16.82 3.81
CA ALA A 25 -4.55 15.66 4.67
C ALA A 25 -4.27 14.34 3.88
N ALA A 26 -3.36 14.42 2.91
CA ALA A 26 -3.01 13.25 2.10
C ALA A 26 -2.21 12.26 2.93
N ASP A 27 -2.62 10.98 2.94
CA ASP A 27 -1.99 9.91 3.73
C ASP A 27 -0.51 9.73 3.41
N TYR A 28 -0.11 10.01 2.17
CA TYR A 28 1.26 9.88 1.69
C TYR A 28 1.99 11.23 1.53
N ALA A 29 1.53 12.31 2.19
CA ALA A 29 2.18 13.61 2.15
C ALA A 29 3.66 13.55 2.57
N TYR A 30 4.02 12.65 3.48
CA TYR A 30 5.38 12.45 3.97
C TYR A 30 6.38 12.06 2.86
N LEU A 31 5.92 11.50 1.73
CA LEU A 31 6.80 11.21 0.59
C LEU A 31 7.44 12.45 -0.02
N PHE A 32 6.86 13.64 0.21
CA PHE A 32 7.42 14.92 -0.22
C PHE A 32 8.48 15.47 0.73
N ASP A 33 8.76 14.86 1.89
CA ASP A 33 9.77 15.33 2.85
C ASP A 33 11.20 15.28 2.29
N ILE A 34 11.42 14.50 1.23
CA ILE A 34 12.67 14.48 0.48
C ILE A 34 12.89 15.76 -0.34
N ILE A 35 11.84 16.53 -0.64
CA ILE A 35 11.91 17.79 -1.39
C ILE A 35 12.09 18.93 -0.40
N ALA A 36 13.05 19.82 -0.67
CA ALA A 36 13.27 21.00 0.15
C ALA A 36 12.04 21.92 0.15
N ARG A 37 11.89 22.73 1.20
CA ARG A 37 10.81 23.72 1.30
C ARG A 37 11.38 25.14 1.19
N ASN A 38 10.61 26.00 0.57
CA ASN A 38 10.83 27.44 0.50
C ASN A 38 10.48 28.10 1.85
N TYR A 39 10.82 29.38 2.02
CA TYR A 39 10.51 30.15 3.24
C TYR A 39 9.01 30.28 3.54
N ASP A 40 8.15 30.19 2.51
CA ASP A 40 6.70 30.24 2.63
C ASP A 40 6.07 28.88 2.93
N GLY A 41 6.91 27.82 3.06
CA GLY A 41 6.48 26.45 3.34
C GLY A 41 6.12 25.63 2.10
N SER A 42 6.07 26.23 0.92
CA SER A 42 5.86 25.50 -0.34
C SER A 42 7.05 24.59 -0.65
N LEU A 43 6.82 23.57 -1.47
CA LEU A 43 7.91 22.72 -1.97
C LEU A 43 8.84 23.50 -2.90
N ALA A 44 10.14 23.23 -2.85
CA ALA A 44 11.12 23.79 -3.76
C ALA A 44 11.06 23.09 -5.12
N VAL A 45 9.92 23.26 -5.79
CA VAL A 45 9.57 22.76 -7.12
C VAL A 45 9.18 23.93 -8.00
N GLU A 46 9.82 24.07 -9.14
CA GLU A 46 9.68 25.21 -10.03
C GLU A 46 9.51 24.75 -11.49
N ALA A 47 8.48 25.27 -12.16
CA ALA A 47 8.36 25.17 -13.61
C ALA A 47 9.24 26.26 -14.26
N THR A 48 10.42 25.90 -14.75
CA THR A 48 11.35 26.85 -15.40
C THR A 48 10.89 27.21 -16.82
N ASP A 49 10.10 26.34 -17.42
CA ASP A 49 9.33 26.55 -18.65
C ASP A 49 8.14 25.59 -18.66
N ALA A 50 7.36 25.55 -19.74
CA ALA A 50 6.15 24.74 -19.83
C ALA A 50 6.39 23.22 -19.60
N TYR A 51 7.58 22.72 -19.91
CA TYR A 51 7.89 21.29 -19.90
C TYR A 51 9.11 20.93 -19.08
N THR A 52 9.68 21.89 -18.34
CA THR A 52 10.85 21.65 -17.48
C THR A 52 10.50 21.91 -16.03
N LEU A 53 10.56 20.85 -15.22
CA LEU A 53 10.36 20.90 -13.78
C LEU A 53 11.71 20.82 -13.07
N LYS A 54 12.04 21.83 -12.28
CA LYS A 54 13.22 21.86 -11.43
C LYS A 54 12.82 21.54 -10.00
N ILE A 55 13.49 20.56 -9.42
CA ILE A 55 13.21 20.07 -8.06
C ILE A 55 14.48 20.17 -7.24
N THR A 56 14.38 20.73 -6.03
CA THR A 56 15.50 20.78 -5.08
C THR A 56 15.23 19.78 -3.94
N LEU A 57 16.11 18.81 -3.78
CA LEU A 57 16.02 17.80 -2.71
C LEU A 57 16.72 18.29 -1.44
N THR A 58 16.27 17.80 -0.28
CA THR A 58 16.90 18.04 1.03
C THR A 58 18.25 17.36 1.13
N ASN A 59 18.37 16.15 0.57
CA ASN A 59 19.56 15.33 0.54
C ASN A 59 19.61 14.53 -0.79
N PRO A 60 20.79 14.01 -1.18
CA PRO A 60 20.88 13.07 -2.31
C PRO A 60 19.95 11.88 -2.10
N CYS A 61 19.10 11.56 -3.09
CA CYS A 61 18.14 10.47 -3.04
C CYS A 61 18.28 9.60 -4.29
N PRO A 62 18.99 8.46 -4.21
CA PRO A 62 19.21 7.58 -5.37
C PRO A 62 17.93 7.01 -5.98
N TYR A 63 16.89 6.84 -5.17
CA TYR A 63 15.60 6.28 -5.57
C TYR A 63 14.55 7.36 -5.92
N PHE A 64 14.96 8.62 -6.10
CA PHE A 64 14.00 9.71 -6.36
C PHE A 64 13.15 9.46 -7.61
N ASN A 65 13.76 8.91 -8.67
CA ASN A 65 13.01 8.59 -9.89
C ASN A 65 11.95 7.50 -9.68
N ASP A 66 12.19 6.55 -8.77
CA ASP A 66 11.23 5.49 -8.45
C ASP A 66 10.01 6.08 -7.72
N LEU A 67 10.21 7.12 -6.88
CA LEU A 67 9.12 7.83 -6.23
C LEU A 67 8.17 8.49 -7.25
N MET A 68 8.67 8.91 -8.41
CA MET A 68 7.84 9.53 -9.46
C MET A 68 6.80 8.56 -10.03
N ALA A 69 6.99 7.25 -9.89
CA ALA A 69 6.02 6.23 -10.28
C ALA A 69 4.92 6.03 -9.23
N PHE A 70 5.05 6.61 -8.03
CA PHE A 70 4.05 6.48 -6.99
C PHE A 70 2.87 7.44 -7.24
N PRO A 71 1.60 6.99 -7.11
CA PRO A 71 0.42 7.79 -7.50
C PRO A 71 0.32 9.18 -6.86
N THR A 72 0.86 9.38 -5.64
CA THR A 72 0.85 10.69 -4.96
C THR A 72 1.62 11.77 -5.73
N TYR A 73 2.58 11.37 -6.57
CA TYR A 73 3.32 12.28 -7.44
C TYR A 73 2.64 12.56 -8.79
N PHE A 74 1.53 11.87 -9.09
CA PHE A 74 0.83 12.10 -10.35
C PHE A 74 0.12 13.47 -10.33
N PRO A 75 0.08 14.18 -11.47
CA PRO A 75 -0.58 15.47 -11.54
C PRO A 75 -2.10 15.30 -11.53
N VAL A 76 -2.79 16.27 -10.90
CA VAL A 76 -4.25 16.41 -10.95
C VAL A 76 -4.62 17.68 -11.70
N TYR A 77 -5.77 17.69 -12.36
CA TYR A 77 -6.20 18.83 -13.15
C TYR A 77 -6.75 19.94 -12.24
N GLN A 78 -5.97 21.01 -12.07
CA GLN A 78 -6.23 22.10 -11.14
C GLN A 78 -7.65 22.67 -11.24
N LYS A 79 -8.15 22.91 -12.45
CA LYS A 79 -9.46 23.54 -12.66
C LYS A 79 -10.62 22.70 -12.12
N ASP A 80 -10.54 21.37 -12.20
CA ASP A 80 -11.57 20.50 -11.62
C ASP A 80 -11.50 20.49 -10.10
N VAL A 81 -10.28 20.45 -9.54
CA VAL A 81 -10.08 20.49 -8.08
C VAL A 81 -10.65 21.78 -7.50
N GLU A 82 -10.27 22.93 -8.02
CA GLU A 82 -10.70 24.24 -7.51
C GLU A 82 -12.20 24.50 -7.74
N LYS A 83 -12.74 24.02 -8.86
CA LYS A 83 -14.18 24.12 -9.15
C LYS A 83 -15.01 23.29 -8.17
N ALA A 84 -14.55 22.09 -7.82
CA ALA A 84 -15.28 21.20 -6.91
C ALA A 84 -15.20 21.65 -5.45
N ASP A 85 -14.09 22.26 -5.06
CA ASP A 85 -13.82 22.69 -3.67
C ASP A 85 -13.20 24.10 -3.64
N PRO A 86 -13.97 25.14 -3.96
CA PRO A 86 -13.48 26.51 -4.02
C PRO A 86 -13.04 27.06 -2.65
N ASP A 87 -13.51 26.46 -1.56
CA ASP A 87 -13.19 26.86 -0.19
C ASP A 87 -12.01 26.06 0.40
N GLY A 88 -11.51 25.03 -0.27
CA GLY A 88 -10.45 24.14 0.20
C GLY A 88 -10.81 23.33 1.45
N LYS A 89 -12.10 23.01 1.65
CA LYS A 89 -12.56 22.27 2.84
C LYS A 89 -12.79 20.79 2.60
N ASN A 90 -12.92 20.39 1.35
CA ASN A 90 -13.21 19.01 0.93
C ASN A 90 -12.26 18.59 -0.20
N PRO A 91 -10.98 18.43 0.08
CA PRO A 91 -9.95 18.29 -0.95
C PRO A 91 -10.12 17.06 -1.88
N GLY A 92 -10.84 16.03 -1.44
CA GLY A 92 -11.16 14.85 -2.25
C GLY A 92 -12.40 14.97 -3.13
N LYS A 93 -13.19 16.04 -3.01
CA LYS A 93 -14.52 16.15 -3.64
C LYS A 93 -14.48 16.08 -5.16
N TRP A 94 -13.43 16.57 -5.80
CA TRP A 94 -13.30 16.65 -7.25
C TRP A 94 -13.33 15.29 -7.96
N CYS A 95 -12.96 14.21 -7.29
CA CYS A 95 -12.87 12.85 -7.85
C CYS A 95 -13.87 11.86 -7.23
N GLN A 96 -14.90 12.32 -6.52
CA GLN A 96 -15.93 11.45 -5.93
C GLN A 96 -17.03 11.05 -6.90
N GLU A 97 -17.07 11.66 -8.07
CA GLU A 97 -18.02 11.37 -9.14
C GLU A 97 -17.29 11.24 -10.47
N ALA A 98 -17.91 10.57 -11.44
CA ALA A 98 -17.36 10.45 -12.79
C ALA A 98 -17.33 11.81 -13.52
N GLY A 99 -16.44 11.93 -14.51
CA GLY A 99 -16.38 13.06 -15.44
C GLY A 99 -15.28 14.06 -15.15
N PHE A 100 -14.44 13.86 -14.16
CA PHE A 100 -13.23 14.68 -13.95
C PHE A 100 -12.19 14.45 -15.06
N VAL A 101 -11.38 15.47 -15.31
CA VAL A 101 -10.29 15.44 -16.27
C VAL A 101 -9.10 14.66 -15.72
N SER A 102 -8.55 13.76 -16.50
CA SER A 102 -7.38 12.96 -16.16
C SER A 102 -6.41 12.85 -17.36
N ASN A 103 -5.24 12.27 -17.14
CA ASN A 103 -4.24 12.06 -18.19
C ASN A 103 -3.80 10.59 -18.35
N GLY A 104 -4.53 9.66 -17.74
CA GLY A 104 -4.28 8.23 -17.86
C GLY A 104 -4.83 7.62 -19.15
N ALA A 105 -4.59 6.32 -19.33
CA ALA A 105 -5.06 5.55 -20.50
C ALA A 105 -6.59 5.48 -20.61
N TYR A 106 -7.27 5.61 -19.49
CA TYR A 106 -8.73 5.58 -19.39
C TYR A 106 -9.26 6.78 -18.61
N THR A 107 -10.52 7.16 -18.87
CA THR A 107 -11.28 8.14 -18.10
C THR A 107 -12.48 7.47 -17.46
N LEU A 108 -12.88 7.93 -16.28
CA LEU A 108 -14.04 7.42 -15.56
C LEU A 108 -15.32 7.96 -16.19
N LYS A 109 -16.08 7.09 -16.87
CA LYS A 109 -17.33 7.41 -17.57
C LYS A 109 -18.53 7.43 -16.63
N SER A 110 -18.60 6.46 -15.71
CA SER A 110 -19.68 6.37 -14.73
C SER A 110 -19.19 5.68 -13.45
N TRP A 111 -19.79 6.08 -12.33
CA TRP A 111 -19.57 5.47 -11.03
C TRP A 111 -20.91 5.35 -10.30
N LYS A 112 -21.33 4.13 -10.09
CA LYS A 112 -22.43 3.80 -9.17
C LYS A 112 -21.82 3.27 -7.89
N HIS A 113 -21.84 4.08 -6.85
CA HIS A 113 -21.22 3.76 -5.57
C HIS A 113 -21.72 2.43 -5.02
N ASN A 114 -20.79 1.58 -4.55
CA ASN A 114 -21.02 0.22 -4.04
C ASN A 114 -21.62 -0.76 -5.08
N GLU A 115 -21.64 -0.41 -6.36
CA GLU A 115 -22.17 -1.27 -7.42
C GLU A 115 -21.15 -1.46 -8.55
N SER A 116 -20.80 -0.38 -9.26
CA SER A 116 -19.97 -0.51 -10.47
C SER A 116 -19.26 0.78 -10.87
N MET A 117 -18.14 0.63 -11.59
CA MET A 117 -17.47 1.69 -12.31
C MET A 117 -17.30 1.30 -13.77
N VAL A 118 -17.38 2.28 -14.69
CA VAL A 118 -17.10 2.09 -16.11
C VAL A 118 -16.03 3.09 -16.52
N TYR A 119 -14.92 2.58 -17.01
CA TYR A 119 -13.85 3.35 -17.63
C TYR A 119 -13.90 3.22 -19.14
N VAL A 120 -13.60 4.31 -19.85
CA VAL A 120 -13.50 4.34 -21.30
C VAL A 120 -12.12 4.80 -21.73
N LYS A 121 -11.64 4.26 -22.85
CA LYS A 121 -10.36 4.62 -23.44
C LYS A 121 -10.25 6.13 -23.62
N ASN A 122 -9.14 6.70 -23.19
CA ASN A 122 -8.81 8.11 -23.37
C ASN A 122 -8.08 8.30 -24.71
N PRO A 123 -8.70 8.86 -25.74
CA PRO A 123 -8.06 9.06 -27.05
C PRO A 123 -6.96 10.14 -27.03
N LYS A 124 -6.81 10.87 -25.91
CA LYS A 124 -5.78 11.88 -25.70
C LYS A 124 -4.59 11.37 -24.87
N TYR A 125 -4.64 10.11 -24.45
CA TYR A 125 -3.51 9.50 -23.77
C TYR A 125 -2.29 9.44 -24.70
N TYR A 126 -1.08 9.73 -24.17
CA TYR A 126 0.12 9.84 -25.01
C TYR A 126 0.43 8.54 -25.79
N ASP A 127 0.01 7.39 -25.28
CA ASP A 127 0.22 6.08 -25.85
C ASP A 127 -1.11 5.38 -26.19
N ALA A 128 -2.09 6.15 -26.65
CA ALA A 128 -3.44 5.66 -26.92
C ALA A 128 -3.49 4.53 -27.98
N ASP A 129 -2.55 4.52 -28.93
CA ASP A 129 -2.50 3.49 -29.98
C ASP A 129 -2.21 2.09 -29.42
N ASN A 130 -1.52 1.99 -28.28
CA ASN A 130 -1.23 0.73 -27.60
C ASN A 130 -2.32 0.32 -26.59
N VAL A 131 -3.32 1.14 -26.36
CA VAL A 131 -4.46 0.79 -25.49
C VAL A 131 -5.47 0.00 -26.32
N THR A 132 -5.62 -1.29 -26.02
CA THR A 132 -6.41 -2.22 -26.86
C THR A 132 -7.86 -2.35 -26.43
N MET A 133 -8.19 -2.20 -25.15
CA MET A 133 -9.57 -2.28 -24.65
C MET A 133 -10.26 -0.93 -24.75
N ASP A 134 -11.48 -0.91 -25.26
CA ASP A 134 -12.27 0.32 -25.38
C ASP A 134 -12.95 0.71 -24.07
N GLU A 135 -13.41 -0.27 -23.30
CA GLU A 135 -14.07 -0.07 -22.01
C GLU A 135 -13.58 -1.11 -20.99
N ILE A 136 -13.54 -0.71 -19.71
CA ILE A 136 -13.29 -1.57 -18.55
C ILE A 136 -14.48 -1.39 -17.60
N HIS A 137 -15.16 -2.48 -17.27
CA HIS A 137 -16.26 -2.52 -16.33
C HIS A 137 -15.79 -3.15 -15.04
N ILE A 138 -15.93 -2.44 -13.92
CA ILE A 138 -15.52 -2.93 -12.60
C ILE A 138 -16.78 -3.15 -11.76
N MET A 139 -16.93 -4.36 -11.23
CA MET A 139 -17.89 -4.68 -10.18
C MET A 139 -17.29 -4.28 -8.84
N LEU A 140 -18.01 -3.47 -8.05
CA LEU A 140 -17.61 -3.08 -6.71
C LEU A 140 -18.31 -3.99 -5.69
N SER A 141 -17.55 -4.91 -5.11
CA SER A 141 -18.04 -5.85 -4.09
C SER A 141 -16.95 -6.07 -3.03
N ALA A 142 -17.36 -6.21 -1.78
CA ALA A 142 -16.48 -6.64 -0.69
C ALA A 142 -16.66 -8.15 -0.36
N ASP A 143 -17.43 -8.87 -1.17
CA ASP A 143 -17.72 -10.29 -0.99
C ASP A 143 -17.00 -11.11 -2.08
N ASP A 144 -15.87 -11.72 -1.68
CA ASP A 144 -15.05 -12.54 -2.58
C ASP A 144 -15.80 -13.76 -3.12
N THR A 145 -16.76 -14.31 -2.35
CA THR A 145 -17.59 -15.42 -2.81
C THR A 145 -18.51 -14.99 -3.95
N ALA A 146 -19.10 -13.79 -3.84
CA ALA A 146 -19.96 -13.25 -4.89
C ALA A 146 -19.18 -12.92 -6.17
N THR A 147 -17.99 -12.31 -6.04
CA THR A 147 -17.14 -11.99 -7.20
C THR A 147 -16.60 -13.26 -7.87
N TYR A 148 -16.19 -14.26 -7.10
CA TYR A 148 -15.75 -15.54 -7.64
C TYR A 148 -16.89 -16.31 -8.32
N ALA A 149 -18.13 -16.25 -7.79
CA ALA A 149 -19.30 -16.82 -8.44
C ALA A 149 -19.60 -16.12 -9.78
N ALA A 150 -19.48 -14.78 -9.86
CA ALA A 150 -19.68 -14.02 -11.08
C ALA A 150 -18.59 -14.35 -12.15
N TYR A 151 -17.36 -14.58 -11.74
CA TYR A 151 -16.31 -15.10 -12.63
C TYR A 151 -16.67 -16.49 -13.18
N ASN A 152 -17.07 -17.41 -12.31
CA ASN A 152 -17.42 -18.78 -12.72
C ASN A 152 -18.65 -18.82 -13.64
N SER A 153 -19.58 -17.85 -13.53
CA SER A 153 -20.73 -17.73 -14.43
C SER A 153 -20.41 -17.05 -15.77
N GLY A 154 -19.24 -16.45 -15.89
CA GLY A 154 -18.82 -15.70 -17.09
C GLY A 154 -19.30 -14.25 -17.12
N ASP A 155 -19.76 -13.72 -15.99
CA ASP A 155 -20.14 -12.31 -15.84
C ASP A 155 -18.91 -11.39 -15.61
N LEU A 156 -17.79 -11.97 -15.15
CA LEU A 156 -16.49 -11.30 -15.00
C LEU A 156 -15.41 -12.06 -15.78
N ASP A 157 -14.53 -11.33 -16.44
CA ASP A 157 -13.36 -11.87 -17.15
C ASP A 157 -12.16 -12.06 -16.25
N PHE A 158 -12.13 -11.36 -15.10
CA PHE A 158 -11.01 -11.35 -14.16
C PHE A 158 -11.50 -11.10 -12.73
N VAL A 159 -10.87 -11.76 -11.77
CA VAL A 159 -10.98 -11.47 -10.33
C VAL A 159 -9.59 -11.44 -9.73
N ASP A 160 -9.33 -10.51 -8.83
CA ASP A 160 -8.02 -10.35 -8.16
C ASP A 160 -7.93 -11.16 -6.86
N THR A 161 -9.06 -11.61 -6.33
CA THR A 161 -9.16 -12.38 -5.09
C THR A 161 -10.16 -13.51 -5.25
N VAL A 162 -9.83 -14.68 -4.71
CA VAL A 162 -10.75 -15.82 -4.58
C VAL A 162 -10.94 -16.16 -3.10
N PRO A 163 -12.06 -16.78 -2.70
CA PRO A 163 -12.23 -17.25 -1.32
C PRO A 163 -11.08 -18.17 -0.88
N ASN A 164 -10.58 -18.00 0.35
CA ASN A 164 -9.40 -18.71 0.83
C ASN A 164 -9.53 -20.24 0.76
N ASP A 165 -10.72 -20.78 1.01
CA ASP A 165 -11.03 -22.22 0.94
C ASP A 165 -10.97 -22.78 -0.49
N GLU A 166 -11.11 -21.96 -1.51
CA GLU A 166 -10.98 -22.37 -2.91
C GLU A 166 -9.51 -22.48 -3.37
N ILE A 167 -8.57 -21.81 -2.72
CA ILE A 167 -7.17 -21.74 -3.15
C ILE A 167 -6.55 -23.12 -3.26
N SER A 168 -6.78 -24.01 -2.31
CA SER A 168 -6.24 -25.37 -2.30
C SER A 168 -6.77 -26.24 -3.45
N THR A 169 -7.96 -25.91 -3.96
CA THR A 169 -8.58 -26.62 -5.10
C THR A 169 -8.09 -26.08 -6.44
N LEU A 170 -7.66 -24.81 -6.49
CA LEU A 170 -7.23 -24.11 -7.71
C LEU A 170 -5.72 -24.21 -7.93
N ASN A 171 -4.94 -24.08 -6.85
CA ASN A 171 -3.48 -24.03 -6.93
C ASN A 171 -2.88 -25.28 -7.57
N GLY A 172 -2.17 -25.10 -8.69
CA GLY A 172 -1.56 -26.15 -9.48
C GLY A 172 -2.54 -27.06 -10.24
N LYS A 173 -3.84 -26.75 -10.24
CA LYS A 173 -4.90 -27.56 -10.89
C LYS A 173 -5.68 -26.77 -11.92
N ASN A 174 -5.81 -25.45 -11.75
CA ASN A 174 -6.46 -24.57 -12.70
C ASN A 174 -5.40 -23.68 -13.39
N SER A 175 -5.35 -23.67 -14.72
CA SER A 175 -4.38 -22.90 -15.51
C SER A 175 -4.61 -21.38 -15.41
N ASP A 176 -5.82 -20.95 -15.08
CA ASP A 176 -6.21 -19.55 -15.03
C ASP A 176 -6.02 -18.95 -13.62
N PHE A 177 -5.66 -19.79 -12.64
CA PHE A 177 -5.34 -19.38 -11.29
C PHE A 177 -3.85 -19.10 -11.14
N HIS A 178 -3.49 -17.88 -10.78
CA HIS A 178 -2.12 -17.43 -10.60
C HIS A 178 -1.92 -16.83 -9.22
N ILE A 179 -0.85 -17.26 -8.53
CA ILE A 179 -0.40 -16.64 -7.30
C ILE A 179 0.69 -15.64 -7.65
N ILE A 180 0.44 -14.38 -7.34
CA ILE A 180 1.37 -13.29 -7.61
C ILE A 180 2.02 -12.86 -6.29
N PRO A 181 3.34 -13.07 -6.10
CA PRO A 181 4.04 -12.62 -4.91
C PRO A 181 3.94 -11.09 -4.73
N ASN A 182 3.64 -10.66 -3.51
CA ASN A 182 3.63 -9.25 -3.14
C ASN A 182 4.77 -8.97 -2.14
N LEU A 183 5.55 -7.92 -2.38
CA LEU A 183 6.61 -7.47 -1.47
C LEU A 183 6.00 -6.77 -0.26
N GLY A 184 5.48 -7.55 0.66
CA GLY A 184 4.85 -7.05 1.89
C GLY A 184 5.04 -8.02 3.04
N THR A 185 5.05 -7.50 4.26
CA THR A 185 5.04 -8.29 5.48
C THR A 185 3.80 -7.91 6.29
N TYR A 186 2.97 -8.91 6.57
CA TYR A 186 1.85 -8.74 7.50
C TYR A 186 2.36 -8.90 8.92
N TYR A 187 2.10 -7.93 9.78
CA TYR A 187 2.67 -7.90 11.13
C TYR A 187 1.69 -7.39 12.18
N VAL A 188 1.95 -7.74 13.44
CA VAL A 188 1.24 -7.22 14.61
C VAL A 188 2.09 -6.11 15.23
N GLY A 189 1.53 -4.91 15.31
CA GLY A 189 2.14 -3.77 16.01
C GLY A 189 1.70 -3.73 17.47
N PHE A 190 2.64 -3.47 18.39
CA PHE A 190 2.33 -3.24 19.79
C PHE A 190 2.15 -1.74 20.08
N ASN A 191 1.04 -1.36 20.70
CA ASN A 191 0.94 -0.03 21.30
C ASN A 191 1.84 0.04 22.54
N VAL A 192 3.01 0.65 22.39
CA VAL A 192 4.00 0.73 23.47
C VAL A 192 3.57 1.62 24.64
N ASN A 193 2.52 2.42 24.47
CA ASN A 193 1.92 3.26 25.51
C ASN A 193 0.68 2.59 26.15
N ASP A 194 0.45 1.30 25.88
CA ASP A 194 -0.65 0.57 26.51
C ASP A 194 -0.40 0.40 28.01
N PRO A 195 -1.43 0.54 28.88
CA PRO A 195 -1.33 0.39 30.33
C PRO A 195 -0.73 -0.95 30.80
N ILE A 196 -0.74 -2.00 29.97
CA ILE A 196 -0.08 -3.28 30.31
C ILE A 196 1.43 -3.12 30.56
N PHE A 197 2.04 -2.07 30.04
CA PHE A 197 3.46 -1.75 30.22
C PHE A 197 3.73 -0.74 31.34
N ASP A 198 2.70 -0.24 32.03
CA ASP A 198 2.86 0.74 33.11
C ASP A 198 3.71 0.18 34.25
N GLY A 199 4.62 1.00 34.73
CA GLY A 199 5.55 0.64 35.83
C GLY A 199 6.66 -0.34 35.42
N LYS A 200 6.77 -0.71 34.15
CA LYS A 200 7.85 -1.54 33.62
C LYS A 200 9.02 -0.68 33.15
N THR A 201 10.24 -1.19 33.30
CA THR A 201 11.37 -0.58 32.57
C THR A 201 11.29 -0.84 31.09
N VAL A 202 12.10 -0.13 30.31
CA VAL A 202 12.16 -0.33 28.83
C VAL A 202 12.51 -1.78 28.50
N GLU A 203 13.46 -2.37 29.23
CA GLU A 203 13.90 -3.76 29.04
C GLU A 203 12.82 -4.76 29.44
N GLN A 204 12.09 -4.50 30.52
CA GLN A 204 10.97 -5.33 30.94
C GLN A 204 9.83 -5.32 29.92
N ALA A 205 9.45 -4.14 29.43
CA ALA A 205 8.45 -3.99 28.40
C ALA A 205 8.87 -4.65 27.06
N ALA A 206 10.17 -4.56 26.70
CA ALA A 206 10.71 -5.25 25.55
C ALA A 206 10.66 -6.78 25.70
N SER A 207 10.99 -7.30 26.89
CA SER A 207 10.90 -8.73 27.21
C SER A 207 9.46 -9.25 27.10
N MET A 208 8.48 -8.46 27.56
CA MET A 208 7.05 -8.80 27.41
C MET A 208 6.65 -8.92 25.94
N ARG A 209 6.98 -7.91 25.11
CA ARG A 209 6.68 -7.94 23.67
C ARG A 209 7.36 -9.11 22.97
N LYS A 210 8.63 -9.39 23.31
CA LYS A 210 9.35 -10.52 22.76
C LYS A 210 8.69 -11.85 23.14
N ALA A 211 8.28 -12.02 24.40
CA ALA A 211 7.57 -13.21 24.87
C ALA A 211 6.26 -13.42 24.09
N MET A 212 5.44 -12.37 23.92
CA MET A 212 4.21 -12.43 23.14
C MET A 212 4.48 -12.83 21.69
N ASN A 213 5.54 -12.27 21.08
CA ASN A 213 5.93 -12.55 19.72
C ASN A 213 6.37 -14.01 19.51
N LEU A 214 7.12 -14.58 20.47
CA LEU A 214 7.56 -15.98 20.43
C LEU A 214 6.40 -16.98 20.48
N LEU A 215 5.28 -16.60 21.09
CA LEU A 215 4.10 -17.47 21.24
C LEU A 215 3.17 -17.45 20.01
N ILE A 216 3.44 -16.61 18.99
CA ILE A 216 2.69 -16.59 17.75
C ILE A 216 3.17 -17.73 16.85
N ASP A 217 2.28 -18.68 16.60
CA ASP A 217 2.50 -19.77 15.65
C ASP A 217 2.24 -19.28 14.22
N ARG A 218 3.32 -18.89 13.53
CA ARG A 218 3.25 -18.28 12.21
C ARG A 218 2.89 -19.28 11.12
N GLU A 219 3.39 -20.50 11.22
CA GLU A 219 3.06 -21.55 10.25
C GLU A 219 1.58 -21.91 10.34
N PHE A 220 1.06 -22.10 11.56
CA PHE A 220 -0.37 -22.35 11.74
C PHE A 220 -1.23 -21.25 11.11
N ILE A 221 -0.84 -19.98 11.29
CA ILE A 221 -1.56 -18.84 10.71
C ILE A 221 -1.52 -18.90 9.18
N VAL A 222 -0.35 -19.16 8.60
CA VAL A 222 -0.18 -19.24 7.14
C VAL A 222 -0.98 -20.40 6.56
N GLU A 223 -0.89 -21.58 7.16
CA GLU A 223 -1.48 -22.80 6.63
C GLU A 223 -2.98 -22.90 6.86
N ASN A 224 -3.45 -22.45 8.03
CA ASN A 224 -4.82 -22.73 8.48
C ASN A 224 -5.73 -21.50 8.52
N VAL A 225 -5.17 -20.30 8.66
CA VAL A 225 -5.94 -19.04 8.70
C VAL A 225 -5.84 -18.31 7.36
N GLY A 226 -4.62 -18.03 6.89
CA GLY A 226 -4.40 -17.35 5.62
C GLY A 226 -4.74 -18.22 4.42
N GLN A 227 -4.20 -19.42 4.37
CA GLN A 227 -4.36 -20.41 3.28
C GLN A 227 -3.95 -19.88 1.88
N THR A 228 -3.16 -18.79 1.86
CA THR A 228 -2.87 -17.99 0.66
C THR A 228 -1.43 -18.17 0.16
N VAL A 229 -0.74 -19.26 0.54
CA VAL A 229 0.65 -19.58 0.21
C VAL A 229 1.69 -18.53 0.62
N GLN A 230 1.37 -17.74 1.60
CA GLN A 230 2.30 -16.82 2.26
C GLN A 230 3.44 -17.63 2.92
N ILE A 231 4.55 -16.96 3.18
CA ILE A 231 5.69 -17.55 3.89
C ILE A 231 5.70 -16.99 5.31
N ALA A 232 5.90 -17.85 6.31
CA ALA A 232 6.06 -17.41 7.68
C ALA A 232 7.25 -16.45 7.79
N ALA A 233 7.00 -15.23 8.29
CA ALA A 233 8.01 -14.19 8.33
C ALA A 233 8.91 -14.34 9.54
N ASP A 234 10.21 -14.27 9.34
CA ASP A 234 11.27 -14.28 10.36
C ASP A 234 11.87 -12.89 10.59
N SER A 235 11.53 -11.91 9.74
CA SER A 235 11.97 -10.52 9.82
C SER A 235 10.90 -9.57 9.28
N PHE A 236 11.08 -8.26 9.52
CA PHE A 236 10.18 -7.23 8.99
C PHE A 236 10.32 -7.03 7.47
N VAL A 237 11.53 -7.22 6.95
CA VAL A 237 11.80 -7.06 5.50
C VAL A 237 11.44 -8.35 4.78
N PRO A 238 10.53 -8.32 3.79
CA PRO A 238 10.15 -9.51 3.03
C PRO A 238 11.29 -10.01 2.15
N ALA A 239 11.27 -11.29 1.83
CA ALA A 239 12.16 -11.87 0.84
C ALA A 239 11.90 -11.25 -0.55
N GLY A 240 12.98 -11.14 -1.36
CA GLY A 240 12.89 -10.64 -2.73
C GLY A 240 12.96 -9.12 -2.88
N MET A 241 13.04 -8.35 -1.79
CA MET A 241 13.31 -6.91 -1.86
C MET A 241 14.70 -6.65 -2.43
N SER A 242 14.80 -5.77 -3.45
CA SER A 242 16.06 -5.40 -4.07
C SER A 242 16.98 -4.64 -3.12
N ASP A 243 18.29 -4.89 -3.21
CA ASP A 243 19.34 -4.10 -2.55
C ASP A 243 19.74 -2.84 -3.35
N GLY A 244 19.09 -2.60 -4.51
CA GLY A 244 19.41 -1.50 -5.42
C GLY A 244 20.64 -1.73 -6.31
N ASN A 245 21.35 -2.85 -6.16
CA ASN A 245 22.57 -3.18 -6.90
C ASN A 245 22.42 -4.47 -7.76
N GLY A 246 21.21 -4.95 -7.92
CA GLY A 246 20.88 -6.16 -8.67
C GLY A 246 20.87 -7.45 -7.84
N GLY A 247 21.03 -7.33 -6.51
CA GLY A 247 20.88 -8.40 -5.54
C GLY A 247 19.61 -8.26 -4.70
N VAL A 248 19.54 -9.04 -3.62
CA VAL A 248 18.44 -9.01 -2.64
C VAL A 248 18.93 -8.36 -1.33
N PHE A 249 18.09 -7.51 -0.74
CA PHE A 249 18.40 -6.83 0.52
C PHE A 249 18.44 -7.80 1.70
N LYS A 250 17.47 -8.72 1.78
CA LYS A 250 17.41 -9.70 2.85
C LYS A 250 18.27 -10.90 2.52
N THR A 251 19.28 -11.13 3.34
CA THR A 251 20.14 -12.32 3.34
C THR A 251 19.78 -13.24 4.50
N ASP A 252 20.26 -14.49 4.51
CA ASP A 252 19.90 -15.52 5.51
C ASP A 252 20.30 -15.14 6.95
N ASP A 253 21.23 -14.20 7.12
CA ASP A 253 21.65 -13.66 8.42
C ASP A 253 20.72 -12.58 8.98
N ILE A 254 19.77 -12.10 8.17
CA ILE A 254 18.72 -11.15 8.59
C ILE A 254 17.47 -11.93 9.04
N SER A 255 17.57 -12.56 10.21
CA SER A 255 16.45 -13.24 10.87
C SER A 255 16.40 -12.84 12.33
N TYR A 256 15.22 -12.47 12.84
CA TYR A 256 15.02 -12.06 14.22
C TYR A 256 14.41 -13.17 15.08
N TYR A 257 13.80 -14.17 14.46
CA TYR A 257 13.24 -15.35 15.11
C TYR A 257 13.25 -16.53 14.17
N ASP A 258 13.22 -17.71 14.76
CA ASP A 258 13.07 -18.97 14.08
C ASP A 258 11.58 -19.14 13.69
N ALA A 259 11.29 -18.92 12.42
CA ALA A 259 9.92 -18.99 11.91
C ALA A 259 9.38 -20.44 11.88
N ASP A 260 10.28 -21.44 11.88
CA ASP A 260 9.92 -22.87 11.87
C ASP A 260 9.50 -23.38 13.26
N LYS A 261 9.69 -22.59 14.32
CA LYS A 261 9.25 -22.95 15.65
C LYS A 261 7.82 -22.51 15.94
N THR A 262 7.03 -23.44 16.43
CA THR A 262 5.68 -23.14 16.92
C THR A 262 5.71 -22.38 18.24
N GLY A 263 4.60 -21.75 18.62
CA GLY A 263 4.46 -21.14 19.94
C GLY A 263 4.72 -22.13 21.08
N ALA A 264 4.33 -23.41 20.90
CA ALA A 264 4.56 -24.48 21.89
C ALA A 264 6.04 -24.75 22.14
N ASP A 265 6.89 -24.70 21.11
CA ASP A 265 8.34 -24.91 21.23
C ASP A 265 9.05 -23.78 21.97
N GLN A 266 8.43 -22.61 22.04
CA GLN A 266 9.01 -21.37 22.58
C GLN A 266 8.46 -20.96 23.95
N VAL A 267 7.53 -21.76 24.53
CA VAL A 267 6.88 -21.44 25.82
C VAL A 267 7.89 -21.22 26.94
N GLU A 268 8.90 -22.06 27.07
CA GLU A 268 9.87 -21.95 28.17
C GLU A 268 10.76 -20.70 28.02
N GLU A 269 11.09 -20.29 26.79
CA GLU A 269 11.81 -19.03 26.58
C GLU A 269 10.88 -17.82 26.86
N ALA A 270 9.64 -17.87 26.42
CA ALA A 270 8.66 -16.84 26.71
C ALA A 270 8.42 -16.67 28.22
N LYS A 271 8.34 -17.75 28.99
CA LYS A 271 8.24 -17.71 30.44
C LYS A 271 9.45 -17.01 31.08
N LYS A 272 10.68 -17.34 30.69
CA LYS A 272 11.89 -16.68 31.18
C LYS A 272 11.89 -15.18 30.91
N LEU A 273 11.43 -14.77 29.74
CA LEU A 273 11.30 -13.37 29.38
C LEU A 273 10.26 -12.65 30.25
N LEU A 274 9.12 -13.29 30.53
CA LEU A 274 8.09 -12.75 31.41
C LEU A 274 8.57 -12.70 32.87
N GLU A 275 9.31 -13.71 33.35
CA GLU A 275 9.95 -13.68 34.67
C GLU A 275 10.93 -12.51 34.80
N SER A 276 11.74 -12.24 33.75
CA SER A 276 12.63 -11.06 33.75
C SER A 276 11.86 -9.74 33.79
N ALA A 277 10.59 -9.75 33.31
CA ALA A 277 9.68 -8.61 33.38
C ALA A 277 8.93 -8.52 34.71
N GLY A 278 9.22 -9.42 35.65
CA GLY A 278 8.67 -9.42 37.02
C GLY A 278 7.36 -10.21 37.19
N TYR A 279 7.04 -11.10 36.25
CA TYR A 279 5.93 -12.02 36.39
C TYR A 279 6.34 -13.32 37.07
N THR A 280 5.41 -13.94 37.74
CA THR A 280 5.59 -15.27 38.35
C THR A 280 4.51 -16.20 37.85
N PHE A 281 4.86 -17.46 37.65
CA PHE A 281 3.93 -18.49 37.19
C PHE A 281 3.53 -19.39 38.36
N THR A 282 2.29 -19.85 38.36
CA THR A 282 1.77 -20.89 39.26
C THR A 282 1.71 -22.22 38.50
N ASP A 283 1.53 -23.34 39.23
CA ASP A 283 1.44 -24.68 38.65
C ASP A 283 0.28 -24.84 37.65
N ASN A 284 -0.63 -23.88 37.59
CA ASN A 284 -1.78 -23.86 36.70
C ASN A 284 -1.64 -22.79 35.57
N GLY A 285 -0.49 -22.20 35.39
CA GLY A 285 -0.18 -21.17 34.38
C GLY A 285 -0.22 -19.76 34.90
#